data_975663de9c56ca51e2abe07b6ffe97ec
#
_entry.id   975663de9c56ca51e2abe07b6ffe97ec
#
_cell.length_a   1.000
_cell.length_b   1.000
_cell.length_c   1.000
_cell.angle_alpha   90.00
_cell.angle_beta   90.00
_cell.angle_gamma   90.00
#
_symmetry.space_group_name_H-M   'P 1'
#
loop_
_entity.id
_entity.type
_entity.pdbx_description
1 polymer ?
#
loop_
_entity_poly.entity_id
_entity_poly.type
_entity_poly.pdbx_seq_one_letter_code
_entity_poly.pdbx_strand_id
1 'polypeptide(L)'
;MKKGLLIVLSGPSGVGKGTVRKKVFKDESLNLVYSISMTTRLPRNSEKDGVDYFFVSTDKFLQLAKEDKFLEFTHFVGNYYGTPREYVEKLRNEGKNVFLEIEIEGAKEVLSKCKGKDVISIFLVPPSLEELERRIRGRKSEPDNIIQERLAKAQREIGYKDNYDYVVVNDNLSRASYRIKQIIRKRMKMLEMADEER
;
A
#
# COMPACT_ATOMS: atom_id res chain seq x y z
N MET A 1 -2.41 20.45 15.07
CA MET A 1 -3.29 19.57 14.26
C MET A 1 -2.99 18.14 14.64
N LYS A 2 -3.98 17.27 14.69
CA LYS A 2 -3.84 15.87 15.00
C LYS A 2 -3.11 15.13 13.87
N LYS A 3 -2.16 14.26 14.23
CA LYS A 3 -1.44 13.43 13.25
C LYS A 3 -2.39 12.42 12.59
N GLY A 4 -2.37 12.36 11.26
CA GLY A 4 -3.20 11.43 10.50
C GLY A 4 -2.71 9.99 10.58
N LEU A 5 -3.59 9.05 10.21
CA LEU A 5 -3.28 7.61 10.14
C LEU A 5 -2.23 7.30 9.04
N LEU A 6 -1.44 6.28 9.28
CA LEU A 6 -0.73 5.53 8.25
C LEU A 6 -1.48 4.24 7.98
N ILE A 7 -1.97 4.06 6.74
CA ILE A 7 -2.72 2.89 6.30
C ILE A 7 -1.85 2.12 5.32
N VAL A 8 -1.51 0.89 5.66
CA VAL A 8 -0.72 -0.02 4.82
C VAL A 8 -1.64 -1.08 4.25
N LEU A 9 -1.92 -1.02 2.94
CA LEU A 9 -2.65 -2.06 2.22
C LEU A 9 -1.67 -2.93 1.46
N SER A 10 -1.67 -4.22 1.76
CA SER A 10 -0.89 -5.22 1.05
C SER A 10 -1.73 -6.44 0.65
N GLY A 11 -1.11 -7.38 -0.02
CA GLY A 11 -1.76 -8.60 -0.50
C GLY A 11 -1.13 -9.08 -1.81
N PRO A 12 -1.45 -10.29 -2.26
CA PRO A 12 -0.80 -10.90 -3.41
C PRO A 12 -1.04 -10.13 -4.70
N SER A 13 -0.14 -10.34 -5.67
CA SER A 13 -0.31 -9.80 -7.01
C SER A 13 -1.60 -10.34 -7.65
N GLY A 14 -2.38 -9.46 -8.30
CA GLY A 14 -3.66 -9.85 -8.92
C GLY A 14 -4.87 -9.83 -8.00
N VAL A 15 -4.71 -9.63 -6.69
CA VAL A 15 -5.84 -9.60 -5.73
C VAL A 15 -6.79 -8.41 -5.91
N GLY A 16 -6.36 -7.34 -6.61
CA GLY A 16 -7.19 -6.17 -6.89
C GLY A 16 -6.99 -4.96 -5.96
N LYS A 17 -5.80 -4.83 -5.35
CA LYS A 17 -5.45 -3.69 -4.46
C LYS A 17 -5.81 -2.33 -5.06
N GLY A 18 -5.30 -2.02 -6.26
CA GLY A 18 -5.54 -0.72 -6.90
C GLY A 18 -7.01 -0.45 -7.22
N THR A 19 -7.79 -1.47 -7.56
CA THR A 19 -9.24 -1.32 -7.81
C THR A 19 -9.99 -1.00 -6.52
N VAL A 20 -9.63 -1.70 -5.43
CA VAL A 20 -10.21 -1.47 -4.10
C VAL A 20 -9.84 -0.08 -3.60
N ARG A 21 -8.55 0.32 -3.70
CA ARG A 21 -8.07 1.65 -3.34
C ARG A 21 -8.87 2.74 -4.04
N LYS A 22 -8.99 2.68 -5.38
CA LYS A 22 -9.76 3.66 -6.16
C LYS A 22 -11.20 3.83 -5.65
N LYS A 23 -11.83 2.74 -5.17
CA LYS A 23 -13.18 2.79 -4.62
C LYS A 23 -13.22 3.33 -3.19
N VAL A 24 -12.20 3.03 -2.37
CA VAL A 24 -12.07 3.58 -1.01
C VAL A 24 -11.86 5.09 -1.07
N PHE A 25 -11.03 5.57 -1.98
CA PHE A 25 -10.72 6.99 -2.17
C PHE A 25 -11.91 7.86 -2.63
N LYS A 26 -13.01 7.27 -3.10
CA LYS A 26 -14.24 8.01 -3.39
C LYS A 26 -14.93 8.56 -2.14
N ASP A 27 -14.47 8.18 -0.96
CA ASP A 27 -15.02 8.61 0.31
C ASP A 27 -14.18 9.74 0.90
N GLU A 28 -14.55 10.97 0.58
CA GLU A 28 -13.83 12.19 0.99
C GLU A 28 -13.78 12.38 2.50
N SER A 29 -14.77 11.82 3.24
CA SER A 29 -14.81 11.90 4.70
C SER A 29 -13.63 11.23 5.39
N LEU A 30 -12.92 10.35 4.70
CA LEU A 30 -11.73 9.65 5.21
C LEU A 30 -10.45 10.49 5.10
N ASN A 31 -10.47 11.65 4.45
CA ASN A 31 -9.32 12.55 4.24
C ASN A 31 -8.04 11.80 3.81
N LEU A 32 -8.19 10.86 2.84
CA LEU A 32 -7.13 9.99 2.38
C LEU A 32 -6.23 10.69 1.35
N VAL A 33 -4.93 10.50 1.50
CA VAL A 33 -3.92 10.86 0.49
C VAL A 33 -3.12 9.61 0.13
N TYR A 34 -2.98 9.36 -1.18
CA TYR A 34 -2.12 8.29 -1.68
C TYR A 34 -0.65 8.72 -1.59
N SER A 35 0.17 7.87 -1.01
CA SER A 35 1.60 8.16 -0.94
C SER A 35 2.25 8.03 -2.31
N ILE A 36 2.89 9.09 -2.75
CA ILE A 36 3.67 9.12 -3.98
C ILE A 36 5.04 8.51 -3.68
N SER A 37 5.41 7.46 -4.41
CA SER A 37 6.71 6.81 -4.30
C SER A 37 7.79 7.58 -5.06
N MET A 38 9.03 7.39 -4.65
CA MET A 38 10.21 7.84 -5.39
C MET A 38 10.72 6.70 -6.29
N THR A 39 11.24 7.02 -7.48
CA THR A 39 11.79 6.02 -8.41
C THR A 39 12.97 6.57 -9.21
N THR A 40 13.85 5.65 -9.60
CA THR A 40 14.97 5.95 -10.52
C THR A 40 14.61 5.69 -11.97
N ARG A 41 13.43 5.12 -12.25
CA ARG A 41 12.93 4.92 -13.60
C ARG A 41 12.60 6.27 -14.24
N LEU A 42 12.95 6.42 -15.50
CA LEU A 42 12.52 7.60 -16.27
C LEU A 42 10.98 7.67 -16.36
N PRO A 43 10.40 8.89 -16.34
CA PRO A 43 8.97 9.07 -16.50
C PRO A 43 8.51 8.58 -17.88
N ARG A 44 7.31 8.01 -17.95
CA ARG A 44 6.61 7.72 -19.19
C ARG A 44 5.95 9.00 -19.73
N ASN A 45 5.56 9.00 -21.00
CA ASN A 45 5.03 10.21 -21.68
C ASN A 45 3.85 10.90 -20.96
N SER A 46 3.05 10.15 -20.18
CA SER A 46 1.88 10.69 -19.46
C SER A 46 2.13 10.94 -17.98
N GLU A 47 3.29 10.54 -17.45
CA GLU A 47 3.60 10.64 -16.02
C GLU A 47 4.20 12.01 -15.68
N LYS A 48 3.84 12.54 -14.51
CA LYS A 48 4.29 13.84 -14.01
C LYS A 48 5.02 13.67 -12.69
N ASP A 49 6.16 14.37 -12.56
CA ASP A 49 6.92 14.44 -11.32
C ASP A 49 6.08 15.06 -10.19
N GLY A 50 6.19 14.48 -9.00
CA GLY A 50 5.43 14.90 -7.82
C GLY A 50 3.93 14.54 -7.85
N VAL A 51 3.46 13.86 -8.91
CA VAL A 51 2.07 13.40 -9.06
C VAL A 51 1.99 11.88 -9.14
N ASP A 52 2.71 11.29 -10.11
CA ASP A 52 2.73 9.83 -10.30
C ASP A 52 3.86 9.21 -9.49
N TYR A 53 5.04 9.83 -9.55
CA TYR A 53 6.25 9.50 -8.79
C TYR A 53 7.06 10.77 -8.52
N PHE A 54 7.99 10.68 -7.56
CA PHE A 54 9.15 11.55 -7.50
C PHE A 54 10.27 10.90 -8.32
N PHE A 55 10.59 11.44 -9.48
CA PHE A 55 11.62 10.90 -10.35
C PHE A 55 12.99 11.46 -9.99
N VAL A 56 13.94 10.59 -9.66
CA VAL A 56 15.29 10.99 -9.22
C VAL A 56 16.37 10.14 -9.90
N SER A 57 17.61 10.63 -9.87
CA SER A 57 18.76 9.82 -10.31
C SER A 57 19.02 8.66 -9.36
N THR A 58 19.69 7.61 -9.87
CA THR A 58 20.09 6.45 -9.05
C THR A 58 21.00 6.89 -7.89
N ASP A 59 21.95 7.79 -8.14
CA ASP A 59 22.87 8.29 -7.10
C ASP A 59 22.11 8.99 -5.97
N LYS A 60 21.15 9.86 -6.33
CA LYS A 60 20.31 10.53 -5.34
C LYS A 60 19.47 9.54 -4.54
N PHE A 61 18.89 8.54 -5.19
CA PHE A 61 18.10 7.51 -4.51
C PHE A 61 18.96 6.73 -3.51
N LEU A 62 20.13 6.26 -3.95
CA LEU A 62 21.04 5.48 -3.10
C LEU A 62 21.61 6.30 -1.94
N GLN A 63 21.85 7.61 -2.14
CA GLN A 63 22.21 8.52 -1.06
C GLN A 63 21.11 8.56 0.01
N LEU A 64 19.85 8.79 -0.41
CA LEU A 64 18.69 8.83 0.50
C LEU A 64 18.46 7.50 1.21
N ALA A 65 18.71 6.38 0.54
CA ALA A 65 18.61 5.05 1.13
C ALA A 65 19.67 4.84 2.24
N LYS A 66 20.91 5.27 2.02
CA LYS A 66 21.98 5.25 3.05
C LYS A 66 21.66 6.13 4.25
N GLU A 67 20.94 7.23 4.05
CA GLU A 67 20.49 8.16 5.10
C GLU A 67 19.20 7.70 5.81
N ASP A 68 18.70 6.48 5.56
CA ASP A 68 17.42 5.93 6.06
C ASP A 68 16.20 6.84 5.81
N LYS A 69 16.18 7.53 4.65
CA LYS A 69 15.11 8.46 4.26
C LYS A 69 13.88 7.76 3.68
N PHE A 70 13.89 6.44 3.56
CA PHE A 70 12.75 5.65 3.10
C PHE A 70 12.10 4.84 4.23
N LEU A 71 10.78 4.74 4.20
CA LEU A 71 10.02 3.79 5.01
C LEU A 71 10.27 2.34 4.55
N GLU A 72 10.32 2.17 3.23
CA GLU A 72 10.68 0.94 2.53
C GLU A 72 11.26 1.30 1.15
N PHE A 73 12.07 0.43 0.57
CA PHE A 73 12.42 0.51 -0.85
C PHE A 73 12.73 -0.87 -1.43
N THR A 74 12.63 -0.98 -2.74
CA THR A 74 12.92 -2.21 -3.48
C THR A 74 13.65 -1.90 -4.79
N HIS A 75 14.40 -2.89 -5.26
CA HIS A 75 14.99 -2.87 -6.61
C HIS A 75 14.18 -3.83 -7.50
N PHE A 76 13.61 -3.31 -8.56
CA PHE A 76 12.79 -4.09 -9.48
C PHE A 76 13.05 -3.68 -10.93
N VAL A 77 13.36 -4.67 -11.78
CA VAL A 77 13.64 -4.49 -13.22
C VAL A 77 14.60 -3.33 -13.48
N GLY A 78 15.76 -3.36 -12.80
CA GLY A 78 16.84 -2.38 -13.01
C GLY A 78 16.60 -0.99 -12.41
N ASN A 79 15.50 -0.77 -11.71
CA ASN A 79 15.16 0.50 -11.09
C ASN A 79 14.84 0.35 -9.60
N TYR A 80 15.05 1.42 -8.85
CA TYR A 80 14.65 1.52 -7.45
C TYR A 80 13.30 2.18 -7.31
N TYR A 81 12.54 1.73 -6.31
CA TYR A 81 11.25 2.30 -5.91
C TYR A 81 11.20 2.35 -4.40
N GLY A 82 10.74 3.44 -3.82
CA GLY A 82 10.66 3.55 -2.37
C GLY A 82 9.68 4.61 -1.89
N THR A 83 9.24 4.47 -0.65
CA THR A 83 8.30 5.37 0.00
C THR A 83 9.07 6.41 0.84
N PRO A 84 9.13 7.71 0.44
CA PRO A 84 9.90 8.71 1.17
C PRO A 84 9.30 8.97 2.55
N ARG A 85 10.09 8.77 3.60
CA ARG A 85 9.66 8.93 5.01
C ARG A 85 9.18 10.35 5.31
N GLU A 86 9.97 11.35 4.96
CA GLU A 86 9.66 12.76 5.25
C GLU A 86 8.37 13.23 4.58
N TYR A 87 8.12 12.78 3.35
CA TYR A 87 6.89 13.10 2.63
C TYR A 87 5.65 12.51 3.33
N VAL A 88 5.72 11.24 3.73
CA VAL A 88 4.64 10.58 4.47
C VAL A 88 4.39 11.27 5.81
N GLU A 89 5.44 11.54 6.59
CA GLU A 89 5.31 12.17 7.91
C GLU A 89 4.81 13.60 7.80
N LYS A 90 5.22 14.38 6.77
CA LYS A 90 4.69 15.71 6.50
C LYS A 90 3.18 15.67 6.31
N LEU A 91 2.68 14.83 5.41
CA LEU A 91 1.25 14.67 5.15
C LEU A 91 0.47 14.28 6.40
N ARG A 92 1.01 13.34 7.19
CA ARG A 92 0.39 12.92 8.45
C ARG A 92 0.33 14.04 9.47
N ASN A 93 1.39 14.85 9.58
CA ASN A 93 1.43 16.00 10.48
C ASN A 93 0.46 17.11 10.04
N GLU A 94 0.11 17.18 8.75
CA GLU A 94 -0.98 18.01 8.21
C GLU A 94 -2.38 17.43 8.47
N GLY A 95 -2.50 16.32 9.23
CA GLY A 95 -3.77 15.66 9.54
C GLY A 95 -4.33 14.82 8.40
N LYS A 96 -3.54 14.50 7.37
CA LYS A 96 -3.95 13.61 6.27
C LYS A 96 -3.78 12.15 6.65
N ASN A 97 -4.74 11.32 6.30
CA ASN A 97 -4.60 9.88 6.43
C ASN A 97 -3.87 9.33 5.20
N VAL A 98 -2.61 8.93 5.39
CA VAL A 98 -1.74 8.50 4.29
C VAL A 98 -1.93 7.02 4.01
N PHE A 99 -2.19 6.70 2.74
CA PHE A 99 -2.47 5.35 2.27
C PHE A 99 -1.32 4.82 1.42
N LEU A 100 -0.68 3.76 1.87
CA LEU A 100 0.34 3.01 1.15
C LEU A 100 -0.30 1.76 0.52
N GLU A 101 -0.10 1.59 -0.78
CA GLU A 101 -0.41 0.34 -1.50
C GLU A 101 0.92 -0.27 -1.93
N ILE A 102 1.41 -1.24 -1.17
CA ILE A 102 2.77 -1.78 -1.31
C ILE A 102 2.78 -3.31 -1.30
N GLU A 103 3.86 -3.90 -1.78
CA GLU A 103 4.08 -5.35 -1.72
C GLU A 103 4.44 -5.79 -0.29
N ILE A 104 4.36 -7.10 -0.05
CA ILE A 104 4.48 -7.66 1.30
C ILE A 104 5.84 -7.37 1.94
N GLU A 105 6.93 -7.45 1.19
CA GLU A 105 8.27 -7.17 1.74
C GLU A 105 8.39 -5.70 2.15
N GLY A 106 7.91 -4.77 1.31
CA GLY A 106 7.86 -3.35 1.68
C GLY A 106 6.94 -3.09 2.90
N ALA A 107 5.79 -3.79 2.97
CA ALA A 107 4.90 -3.68 4.12
C ALA A 107 5.57 -4.15 5.42
N LYS A 108 6.32 -5.26 5.41
CA LYS A 108 7.11 -5.72 6.56
C LYS A 108 8.09 -4.65 7.02
N GLU A 109 8.80 -4.02 6.09
CA GLU A 109 9.77 -2.98 6.41
C GLU A 109 9.09 -1.75 7.02
N VAL A 110 8.00 -1.25 6.43
CA VAL A 110 7.21 -0.15 6.99
C VAL A 110 6.71 -0.48 8.38
N LEU A 111 6.10 -1.65 8.59
CA LEU A 111 5.52 -2.05 9.87
C LEU A 111 6.58 -2.33 10.94
N SER A 112 7.82 -2.63 10.57
CA SER A 112 8.94 -2.72 11.50
C SER A 112 9.36 -1.35 12.03
N LYS A 113 9.34 -0.33 11.18
CA LYS A 113 9.77 1.06 11.46
C LYS A 113 8.64 1.93 12.04
N CYS A 114 7.39 1.68 11.64
CA CYS A 114 6.22 2.45 12.03
C CYS A 114 5.31 1.62 12.94
N LYS A 115 5.30 1.95 14.23
CA LYS A 115 4.46 1.27 15.23
C LYS A 115 3.62 2.32 15.97
N GLY A 116 2.44 1.91 16.43
CA GLY A 116 1.57 2.78 17.23
C GLY A 116 0.12 2.67 16.85
N LYS A 117 -0.73 3.33 17.64
CA LYS A 117 -2.18 3.33 17.44
C LYS A 117 -2.61 4.07 16.16
N ASP A 118 -1.74 4.91 15.62
CA ASP A 118 -1.92 5.71 14.41
C ASP A 118 -1.43 5.00 13.13
N VAL A 119 -1.08 3.71 13.23
CA VAL A 119 -0.73 2.82 12.11
C VAL A 119 -1.72 1.68 12.04
N ILE A 120 -2.20 1.36 10.84
CA ILE A 120 -3.03 0.19 10.56
C ILE A 120 -2.53 -0.55 9.35
N SER A 121 -2.52 -1.86 9.44
CA SER A 121 -2.15 -2.76 8.35
C SER A 121 -3.34 -3.62 7.93
N ILE A 122 -3.57 -3.68 6.62
CA ILE A 122 -4.68 -4.42 6.01
C ILE A 122 -4.12 -5.35 4.95
N PHE A 123 -4.41 -6.65 5.08
CA PHE A 123 -4.06 -7.63 4.08
C PHE A 123 -5.29 -7.99 3.25
N LEU A 124 -5.20 -7.78 1.93
CA LEU A 124 -6.26 -8.13 1.01
C LEU A 124 -6.01 -9.54 0.47
N VAL A 125 -6.99 -10.44 0.63
CA VAL A 125 -6.93 -11.81 0.12
C VAL A 125 -7.98 -12.03 -0.97
N PRO A 126 -7.72 -12.90 -1.95
CA PRO A 126 -8.77 -13.38 -2.86
C PRO A 126 -9.70 -14.33 -2.10
N PRO A 127 -10.93 -14.59 -2.59
CA PRO A 127 -11.82 -15.58 -1.98
C PRO A 127 -11.28 -17.02 -2.09
N SER A 128 -10.52 -17.31 -3.16
CA SER A 128 -9.80 -18.56 -3.35
C SER A 128 -8.62 -18.38 -4.31
N LEU A 129 -7.73 -19.38 -4.40
CA LEU A 129 -6.62 -19.39 -5.36
C LEU A 129 -7.11 -19.53 -6.79
N GLU A 130 -8.17 -20.27 -7.04
CA GLU A 130 -8.80 -20.46 -8.34
C GLU A 130 -9.35 -19.12 -8.88
N GLU A 131 -9.98 -18.34 -8.00
CA GLU A 131 -10.46 -16.99 -8.37
C GLU A 131 -9.30 -16.05 -8.66
N LEU A 132 -8.20 -16.15 -7.90
CA LEU A 132 -6.98 -15.37 -8.17
C LEU A 132 -6.39 -15.75 -9.53
N GLU A 133 -6.30 -17.04 -9.84
CA GLU A 133 -5.84 -17.53 -11.14
C GLU A 133 -6.72 -17.00 -12.26
N ARG A 134 -8.03 -17.07 -12.12
CA ARG A 134 -8.98 -16.52 -13.09
C ARG A 134 -8.74 -15.03 -13.36
N ARG A 135 -8.46 -14.24 -12.31
CA ARG A 135 -8.15 -12.81 -12.42
C ARG A 135 -6.82 -12.54 -13.11
N ILE A 136 -5.80 -13.32 -12.82
CA ILE A 136 -4.48 -13.20 -13.46
C ILE A 136 -4.60 -13.55 -14.94
N ARG A 137 -5.22 -14.68 -15.29
CA ARG A 137 -5.44 -15.12 -16.68
C ARG A 137 -6.32 -14.16 -17.48
N GLY A 138 -7.30 -13.55 -16.84
CA GLY A 138 -8.22 -12.60 -17.47
C GLY A 138 -7.56 -11.34 -18.04
N ARG A 139 -6.33 -11.03 -17.63
CA ARG A 139 -5.56 -9.90 -18.17
C ARG A 139 -4.92 -10.21 -19.53
N LYS A 140 -4.87 -11.48 -19.95
CA LYS A 140 -4.33 -11.95 -21.24
C LYS A 140 -2.94 -11.42 -21.61
N SER A 141 -2.12 -11.09 -20.61
CA SER A 141 -0.84 -10.38 -20.80
C SER A 141 0.39 -11.27 -20.61
N GLU A 142 0.22 -12.52 -20.16
CA GLU A 142 1.35 -13.35 -19.74
C GLU A 142 1.19 -14.81 -20.19
N PRO A 143 2.28 -15.51 -20.52
CA PRO A 143 2.30 -16.93 -20.82
C PRO A 143 2.03 -17.77 -19.55
N ASP A 144 1.62 -19.02 -19.74
CA ASP A 144 1.15 -19.90 -18.67
C ASP A 144 2.20 -20.17 -17.57
N ASN A 145 3.46 -20.35 -17.95
CA ASN A 145 4.55 -20.53 -16.99
C ASN A 145 4.69 -19.35 -16.02
N ILE A 146 4.54 -18.12 -16.51
CA ILE A 146 4.59 -16.91 -15.68
C ILE A 146 3.37 -16.83 -14.76
N ILE A 147 2.20 -17.26 -15.24
CA ILE A 147 0.98 -17.33 -14.42
C ILE A 147 1.19 -18.32 -13.26
N GLN A 148 1.76 -19.50 -13.51
CA GLN A 148 2.04 -20.50 -12.48
C GLN A 148 3.05 -19.98 -11.44
N GLU A 149 4.10 -19.30 -11.86
CA GLU A 149 5.07 -18.66 -10.95
C GLU A 149 4.39 -17.63 -10.05
N ARG A 150 3.51 -16.79 -10.62
CA ARG A 150 2.74 -15.78 -9.88
C ARG A 150 1.78 -16.41 -8.88
N LEU A 151 1.13 -17.51 -9.23
CA LEU A 151 0.24 -18.23 -8.33
C LEU A 151 1.01 -18.88 -7.16
N ALA A 152 2.15 -19.50 -7.45
CA ALA A 152 3.02 -20.05 -6.42
C ALA A 152 3.56 -18.95 -5.47
N LYS A 153 3.92 -17.76 -6.02
CA LYS A 153 4.29 -16.60 -5.22
C LYS A 153 3.10 -16.16 -4.35
N ALA A 154 1.91 -15.99 -4.93
CA ALA A 154 0.72 -15.55 -4.24
C ALA A 154 0.31 -16.49 -3.09
N GLN A 155 0.44 -17.80 -3.28
CA GLN A 155 0.16 -18.78 -2.22
C GLN A 155 1.10 -18.61 -1.02
N ARG A 156 2.40 -18.41 -1.27
CA ARG A 156 3.36 -18.08 -0.20
C ARG A 156 3.03 -16.75 0.48
N GLU A 157 2.66 -15.75 -0.32
CA GLU A 157 2.31 -14.42 0.14
C GLU A 157 1.07 -14.40 1.06
N ILE A 158 0.05 -15.21 0.75
CA ILE A 158 -1.16 -15.34 1.59
C ILE A 158 -0.82 -15.89 2.98
N GLY A 159 0.23 -16.69 3.13
CA GLY A 159 0.72 -17.17 4.42
C GLY A 159 1.15 -16.07 5.39
N TYR A 160 1.41 -14.85 4.90
CA TYR A 160 1.78 -13.70 5.75
C TYR A 160 0.59 -12.89 6.29
N LYS A 161 -0.64 -13.23 5.93
CA LYS A 161 -1.85 -12.47 6.29
C LYS A 161 -2.03 -12.23 7.79
N ASP A 162 -1.61 -13.19 8.61
CA ASP A 162 -1.80 -13.15 10.07
C ASP A 162 -0.85 -12.17 10.78
N ASN A 163 0.11 -11.57 10.04
CA ASN A 163 0.98 -10.51 10.53
C ASN A 163 0.37 -9.10 10.39
N TYR A 164 -0.87 -9.00 9.90
CA TYR A 164 -1.57 -7.74 9.69
C TYR A 164 -2.70 -7.56 10.69
N ASP A 165 -3.02 -6.31 11.05
CA ASP A 165 -4.12 -6.01 11.96
C ASP A 165 -5.48 -6.50 11.45
N TYR A 166 -5.66 -6.47 10.12
CA TYR A 166 -6.92 -6.85 9.48
C TYR A 166 -6.69 -7.65 8.19
N VAL A 167 -7.49 -8.70 8.02
CA VAL A 167 -7.58 -9.45 6.76
C VAL A 167 -8.94 -9.16 6.12
N VAL A 168 -8.93 -8.74 4.85
CA VAL A 168 -10.14 -8.43 4.08
C VAL A 168 -10.19 -9.30 2.83
N VAL A 169 -11.28 -10.05 2.67
CA VAL A 169 -11.52 -10.87 1.47
C VAL A 169 -12.08 -9.97 0.36
N ASN A 170 -11.43 -9.97 -0.81
CA ASN A 170 -11.92 -9.30 -2.00
C ASN A 170 -12.71 -10.26 -2.91
N ASP A 171 -13.83 -10.74 -2.39
CA ASP A 171 -14.82 -11.51 -3.13
C ASP A 171 -15.72 -10.61 -3.98
N ASN A 172 -16.08 -9.47 -3.43
CA ASN A 172 -16.86 -8.41 -4.05
C ASN A 172 -16.23 -7.04 -3.76
N LEU A 173 -15.97 -6.28 -4.82
CA LEU A 173 -15.30 -4.98 -4.73
C LEU A 173 -16.01 -3.99 -3.78
N SER A 174 -17.34 -3.95 -3.81
CA SER A 174 -18.13 -3.04 -2.97
C SER A 174 -18.03 -3.43 -1.50
N ARG A 175 -18.11 -4.72 -1.20
CA ARG A 175 -18.02 -5.27 0.16
C ARG A 175 -16.63 -5.09 0.74
N ALA A 176 -15.60 -5.44 -0.02
CA ALA A 176 -14.21 -5.25 0.41
C ALA A 176 -13.89 -3.78 0.69
N SER A 177 -14.26 -2.89 -0.23
CA SER A 177 -14.06 -1.45 -0.07
C SER A 177 -14.83 -0.88 1.12
N TYR A 178 -16.07 -1.31 1.33
CA TYR A 178 -16.87 -0.90 2.49
C TYR A 178 -16.20 -1.33 3.80
N ARG A 179 -15.73 -2.58 3.89
CA ARG A 179 -15.04 -3.10 5.09
C ARG A 179 -13.76 -2.32 5.41
N ILE A 180 -12.96 -1.99 4.40
CA ILE A 180 -11.76 -1.15 4.58
C ILE A 180 -12.13 0.24 5.10
N LYS A 181 -13.15 0.87 4.53
CA LYS A 181 -13.65 2.16 5.02
C LYS A 181 -14.08 2.11 6.49
N GLN A 182 -14.77 1.04 6.90
CA GLN A 182 -15.18 0.85 8.29
C GLN A 182 -13.99 0.67 9.24
N ILE A 183 -12.95 -0.08 8.81
CA ILE A 183 -11.71 -0.24 9.57
C ILE A 183 -11.05 1.14 9.80
N ILE A 184 -10.92 1.94 8.75
CA ILE A 184 -10.31 3.27 8.82
C ILE A 184 -11.12 4.18 9.75
N ARG A 185 -12.45 4.27 9.58
CA ARG A 185 -13.33 5.08 10.43
C ARG A 185 -13.25 4.69 11.90
N LYS A 186 -13.28 3.39 12.18
CA LYS A 186 -13.15 2.89 13.56
C LYS A 186 -11.82 3.34 14.17
N ARG A 187 -10.73 3.25 13.45
CA ARG A 187 -9.42 3.68 13.95
C ARG A 187 -9.34 5.20 14.15
N MET A 188 -9.88 5.99 13.21
CA MET A 188 -9.98 7.45 13.36
C MET A 188 -10.72 7.82 14.64
N LYS A 189 -11.91 7.21 14.86
CA LYS A 189 -12.70 7.46 16.07
C LYS A 189 -11.97 7.08 17.37
N MET A 190 -11.27 5.94 17.37
CA MET A 190 -10.47 5.51 18.54
C MET A 190 -9.36 6.50 18.89
N LEU A 191 -8.73 7.11 17.87
CA LEU A 191 -7.72 8.14 18.11
C LEU A 191 -8.33 9.44 18.61
N GLU A 192 -9.53 9.80 18.13
CA GLU A 192 -10.26 10.98 18.61
C GLU A 192 -10.58 10.87 20.10
N MET A 193 -11.13 9.74 20.52
CA MET A 193 -11.47 9.50 21.92
C MET A 193 -10.23 9.47 22.84
N ALA A 194 -9.14 8.87 22.39
CA ALA A 194 -7.89 8.81 23.17
C ALA A 194 -7.21 10.17 23.38
N ASP A 195 -7.51 11.16 22.55
CA ASP A 195 -7.00 12.53 22.70
C ASP A 195 -7.90 13.40 23.60
N GLU A 196 -9.22 13.12 23.65
CA GLU A 196 -10.16 13.78 24.53
C GLU A 196 -9.97 13.40 26.01
N GLU A 197 -9.38 12.24 26.26
CA GLU A 197 -9.08 11.73 27.61
C GLU A 197 -7.72 12.22 28.18
N ARG A 198 -6.96 13.04 27.43
CA ARG A 198 -5.67 13.60 27.85
C ARG A 198 -5.75 15.06 28.22
#